data_eea221b6c3dd1be71efb7315ecc53e9f
#
_entry.id   eea221b6c3dd1be71efb7315ecc53e9f
#
_cell.length_a   1.000
_cell.length_b   1.000
_cell.length_c   1.000
_cell.angle_alpha   90.00
_cell.angle_beta   90.00
_cell.angle_gamma   90.00
#
_symmetry.space_group_name_H-M   'P 1'
#
loop_
_entity.id
_entity.type
_entity.pdbx_description
1 polymer ?
#
loop_
_entity_poly.entity_id
_entity_poly.type
_entity_poly.pdbx_seq_one_letter_code
_entity_poly.pdbx_strand_id
1 'polypeptide(L)'
;MRPILLQGHERSLTQIKFNAEGDLLFSCSKDHIINVWFSHNGERLGTYDGHNGTVWTIDVDSQSKFLVSGSADNELRLWNVSNGKCLYVWEFPTAVKRVAFSDDDESVVCITEQRMGHQGAIRVFKINRDGDGADQPSEPEHMFHPVGSKATVCAFTYTPNLILTGHESGKVSLFDIVSGTEVANNERAHMDTVTDLQLSPDRSYFLTSSKDKTARLHDTKTLRVLKTYTTETPLNSASLATNKPYVLLGGGQEAMQVTTTSLRQGKFETRFWHKVLEEEVGRVKGHFGPINTIAVHPAGTCYASGGEDGFVRVHHFDESYFRARPYGDLEIED
;
A
#
# COMPACT_ATOMS: atom_id res chain seq x y z
N MET A 1 23.85 -4.30 2.21
CA MET A 1 22.97 -3.40 1.42
C MET A 1 23.23 -1.94 1.78
N ARG A 2 23.58 -1.07 0.82
CA ARG A 2 23.60 0.40 1.00
C ARG A 2 22.37 0.97 0.33
N PRO A 3 21.52 1.76 1.02
CA PRO A 3 20.35 2.35 0.41
C PRO A 3 20.73 3.48 -0.54
N ILE A 4 19.98 3.60 -1.63
CA ILE A 4 19.90 4.83 -2.41
C ILE A 4 18.90 5.74 -1.69
N LEU A 5 19.33 6.94 -1.36
CA LEU A 5 18.51 7.93 -0.65
C LEU A 5 17.88 8.88 -1.66
N LEU A 6 16.56 8.86 -1.77
CA LEU A 6 15.81 9.75 -2.64
C LEU A 6 15.29 10.92 -1.82
N GLN A 7 15.79 12.11 -2.14
CA GLN A 7 15.41 13.35 -1.48
C GLN A 7 14.56 14.20 -2.43
N GLY A 8 13.35 14.52 -2.04
CA GLY A 8 12.42 15.29 -2.88
C GLY A 8 11.07 15.56 -2.24
N HIS A 9 10.85 15.05 -1.03
CA HIS A 9 9.68 15.38 -0.22
C HIS A 9 10.09 16.20 1.01
N GLU A 10 9.26 17.19 1.35
CA GLU A 10 9.49 18.06 2.50
C GLU A 10 8.78 17.57 3.78
N ARG A 11 7.85 16.63 3.62
CA ARG A 11 7.05 16.06 4.71
C ARG A 11 7.02 14.54 4.65
N SER A 12 6.40 13.93 5.66
CA SER A 12 6.24 12.48 5.77
C SER A 12 5.69 11.84 4.51
N LEU A 13 6.27 10.73 4.12
CA LEU A 13 5.74 9.84 3.08
C LEU A 13 4.46 9.18 3.58
N THR A 14 3.50 9.03 2.67
CA THR A 14 2.23 8.35 2.92
C THR A 14 2.16 7.02 2.21
N GLN A 15 2.60 6.96 0.95
CA GLN A 15 2.65 5.72 0.19
C GLN A 15 3.78 5.74 -0.84
N ILE A 16 4.31 4.54 -1.11
CA ILE A 16 5.26 4.26 -2.19
C ILE A 16 4.73 3.09 -3.00
N LYS A 17 4.90 3.14 -4.32
CA LYS A 17 4.51 2.05 -5.20
C LYS A 17 5.45 1.93 -6.39
N PHE A 18 5.84 0.70 -6.75
CA PHE A 18 6.49 0.42 -8.02
C PHE A 18 5.42 0.24 -9.11
N ASN A 19 5.76 0.55 -10.36
CA ASN A 19 4.96 0.11 -11.49
C ASN A 19 5.12 -1.40 -11.73
N ALA A 20 4.34 -1.96 -12.64
CA ALA A 20 4.34 -3.39 -12.93
C ALA A 20 5.70 -3.92 -13.45
N GLU A 21 6.43 -3.12 -14.22
CA GLU A 21 7.76 -3.47 -14.75
C GLU A 21 8.87 -3.30 -13.70
N GLY A 22 8.64 -2.44 -12.70
CA GLY A 22 9.57 -2.17 -11.61
C GLY A 22 10.64 -1.11 -11.94
N ASP A 23 10.68 -0.58 -13.14
CA ASP A 23 11.62 0.47 -13.54
C ASP A 23 11.31 1.83 -12.92
N LEU A 24 10.03 2.09 -12.60
CA LEU A 24 9.55 3.31 -11.98
C LEU A 24 9.12 3.08 -10.52
N LEU A 25 9.42 4.05 -9.69
CA LEU A 25 8.98 4.15 -8.31
C LEU A 25 8.21 5.45 -8.12
N PHE A 26 6.99 5.36 -7.62
CA PHE A 26 6.15 6.49 -7.28
C PHE A 26 6.11 6.68 -5.78
N SER A 27 6.15 7.92 -5.33
CA SER A 27 6.05 8.28 -3.92
C SER A 27 5.13 9.46 -3.71
N CYS A 28 4.28 9.42 -2.71
CA CYS A 28 3.44 10.53 -2.30
C CYS A 28 3.61 10.87 -0.82
N SER A 29 3.26 12.10 -0.47
CA SER A 29 3.59 12.67 0.83
C SER A 29 2.52 13.63 1.34
N LYS A 30 2.68 14.02 2.60
CA LYS A 30 1.90 15.10 3.23
C LYS A 30 2.24 16.50 2.68
N ASP A 31 3.22 16.63 1.80
CA ASP A 31 3.60 17.87 1.11
C ASP A 31 2.80 18.15 -0.16
N HIS A 32 1.74 17.37 -0.42
CA HIS A 32 0.79 17.49 -1.54
C HIS A 32 1.34 17.02 -2.89
N ILE A 33 2.58 16.55 -2.93
CA ILE A 33 3.31 16.22 -4.15
C ILE A 33 3.39 14.70 -4.34
N ILE A 34 3.39 14.28 -5.60
CA ILE A 34 3.73 12.92 -6.01
C ILE A 34 4.98 13.01 -6.87
N ASN A 35 6.01 12.25 -6.54
CA ASN A 35 7.24 12.16 -7.32
C ASN A 35 7.36 10.80 -8.00
N VAL A 36 7.95 10.79 -9.19
CA VAL A 36 8.34 9.58 -9.92
C VAL A 36 9.86 9.53 -10.08
N TRP A 37 10.42 8.35 -9.87
CA TRP A 37 11.85 8.07 -9.82
C TRP A 37 12.19 6.85 -10.66
N PHE A 38 13.38 6.80 -11.22
CA PHE A 38 13.96 5.54 -11.67
C PHE A 38 14.34 4.68 -10.46
N SER A 39 13.86 3.43 -10.43
CA SER A 39 14.09 2.52 -9.30
C SER A 39 15.54 2.08 -9.18
N HIS A 40 16.27 2.00 -10.31
CA HIS A 40 17.63 1.46 -10.36
C HIS A 40 18.70 2.44 -9.83
N ASN A 41 18.52 3.74 -10.02
CA ASN A 41 19.50 4.77 -9.65
C ASN A 41 18.97 5.85 -8.73
N GLY A 42 17.62 5.94 -8.56
CA GLY A 42 16.96 6.94 -7.74
C GLY A 42 16.89 8.33 -8.36
N GLU A 43 17.16 8.48 -9.65
CA GLU A 43 17.00 9.74 -10.36
C GLU A 43 15.52 10.13 -10.44
N ARG A 44 15.20 11.39 -10.09
CA ARG A 44 13.84 11.91 -10.18
C ARG A 44 13.51 12.27 -11.61
N LEU A 45 12.50 11.61 -12.16
CA LEU A 45 11.99 11.86 -13.52
C LEU A 45 11.04 13.03 -13.58
N GLY A 46 10.20 13.21 -12.55
CA GLY A 46 9.19 14.24 -12.57
C GLY A 46 8.38 14.32 -11.29
N THR A 47 7.45 15.25 -11.31
CA THR A 47 6.55 15.56 -10.19
C THR A 47 5.15 15.78 -10.73
N TYR A 48 4.15 15.18 -10.06
CA TYR A 48 2.74 15.45 -10.33
C TYR A 48 2.28 16.45 -9.28
N ASP A 49 2.03 17.66 -9.72
CA ASP A 49 1.63 18.80 -8.88
C ASP A 49 0.20 19.24 -9.22
N GLY A 50 -0.59 19.50 -8.19
CA GLY A 50 -1.96 19.95 -8.35
C GLY A 50 -2.85 19.70 -7.13
N HIS A 51 -2.55 18.72 -6.28
CA HIS A 51 -3.29 18.53 -5.03
C HIS A 51 -3.01 19.67 -4.04
N ASN A 52 -4.06 20.10 -3.32
CA ASN A 52 -3.98 21.12 -2.27
C ASN A 52 -3.98 20.54 -0.85
N GLY A 53 -4.06 19.23 -0.72
CA GLY A 53 -4.07 18.50 0.55
C GLY A 53 -3.12 17.32 0.54
N THR A 54 -2.85 16.73 1.71
CA THR A 54 -2.05 15.52 1.84
C THR A 54 -2.48 14.45 0.84
N VAL A 55 -1.57 13.99 0.00
CA VAL A 55 -1.82 12.83 -0.85
C VAL A 55 -1.68 11.57 0.00
N TRP A 56 -2.77 10.87 0.24
CA TRP A 56 -2.78 9.67 1.09
C TRP A 56 -2.38 8.41 0.36
N THR A 57 -2.71 8.34 -0.92
CA THR A 57 -2.66 7.09 -1.67
C THR A 57 -2.44 7.34 -3.15
N ILE A 58 -1.73 6.43 -3.77
CA ILE A 58 -1.48 6.39 -5.21
C ILE A 58 -1.61 4.97 -5.72
N ASP A 59 -2.01 4.81 -6.95
CA ASP A 59 -1.90 3.56 -7.69
C ASP A 59 -1.59 3.83 -9.16
N VAL A 60 -0.89 2.91 -9.80
CA VAL A 60 -0.50 2.99 -11.21
C VAL A 60 -1.02 1.76 -11.94
N ASP A 61 -1.51 1.97 -13.15
CA ASP A 61 -2.00 0.89 -14.00
C ASP A 61 -0.87 -0.03 -14.48
N SER A 62 -1.23 -1.24 -14.96
CA SER A 62 -0.25 -2.25 -15.37
C SER A 62 0.63 -1.80 -16.53
N GLN A 63 0.13 -0.92 -17.39
CA GLN A 63 0.83 -0.38 -18.56
C GLN A 63 1.65 0.88 -18.28
N SER A 64 1.64 1.39 -17.03
CA SER A 64 2.30 2.65 -16.66
C SER A 64 1.85 3.85 -17.50
N LYS A 65 0.58 3.83 -17.95
CA LYS A 65 -0.04 4.90 -18.72
C LYS A 65 -0.74 5.91 -17.80
N PHE A 66 -1.46 5.41 -16.80
CA PHE A 66 -2.25 6.19 -15.86
C PHE A 66 -1.81 6.00 -14.43
N LEU A 67 -1.83 7.09 -13.68
CA LEU A 67 -1.68 7.13 -12.24
C LEU A 67 -2.97 7.68 -11.64
N VAL A 68 -3.45 7.12 -10.55
CA VAL A 68 -4.52 7.68 -9.73
C VAL A 68 -4.00 8.07 -8.37
N SER A 69 -4.52 9.17 -7.82
CA SER A 69 -4.16 9.66 -6.50
C SER A 69 -5.36 10.12 -5.72
N GLY A 70 -5.37 9.81 -4.43
CA GLY A 70 -6.40 10.24 -3.48
C GLY A 70 -5.83 11.14 -2.39
N SER A 71 -6.53 12.23 -2.09
CA SER A 71 -6.00 13.27 -1.22
C SER A 71 -6.99 13.77 -0.17
N ALA A 72 -6.43 14.47 0.81
CA ALA A 72 -7.15 15.18 1.86
C ALA A 72 -7.91 16.42 1.37
N ASP A 73 -7.65 16.88 0.13
CA ASP A 73 -8.41 17.93 -0.54
C ASP A 73 -9.78 17.46 -1.05
N ASN A 74 -10.13 16.20 -0.78
CA ASN A 74 -11.37 15.54 -1.18
C ASN A 74 -11.42 15.18 -2.67
N GLU A 75 -10.28 15.11 -3.33
CA GLU A 75 -10.19 14.80 -4.74
C GLU A 75 -9.54 13.43 -5.00
N LEU A 76 -10.04 12.77 -6.03
CA LEU A 76 -9.39 11.68 -6.75
C LEU A 76 -8.95 12.24 -8.08
N ARG A 77 -7.69 12.11 -8.42
CA ARG A 77 -7.14 12.62 -9.68
C ARG A 77 -6.58 11.49 -10.53
N LEU A 78 -6.83 11.59 -11.82
CA LEU A 78 -6.23 10.76 -12.86
C LEU A 78 -5.14 11.56 -13.56
N TRP A 79 -3.96 10.95 -13.71
CA TRP A 79 -2.78 11.58 -14.30
C TRP A 79 -2.26 10.74 -15.45
N ASN A 80 -1.69 11.41 -16.44
CA ASN A 80 -0.88 10.77 -17.45
C ASN A 80 0.54 10.58 -16.91
N VAL A 81 1.00 9.33 -16.85
CA VAL A 81 2.31 8.98 -16.26
C VAL A 81 3.47 9.61 -17.04
N SER A 82 3.41 9.64 -18.36
CA SER A 82 4.53 10.04 -19.21
C SER A 82 4.86 11.53 -19.16
N ASN A 83 3.85 12.38 -18.89
CA ASN A 83 4.01 13.85 -18.96
C ASN A 83 3.55 14.59 -17.69
N GLY A 84 3.03 13.87 -16.70
CA GLY A 84 2.58 14.46 -15.43
C GLY A 84 1.29 15.29 -15.51
N LYS A 85 0.60 15.32 -16.66
CA LYS A 85 -0.63 16.09 -16.82
C LYS A 85 -1.77 15.45 -16.04
N CYS A 86 -2.50 16.26 -15.25
CA CYS A 86 -3.78 15.86 -14.67
C CYS A 86 -4.81 15.77 -15.81
N LEU A 87 -5.42 14.61 -15.97
CA LEU A 87 -6.40 14.32 -17.01
C LEU A 87 -7.82 14.56 -16.54
N TYR A 88 -8.12 14.14 -15.32
CA TYR A 88 -9.46 14.27 -14.75
C TYR A 88 -9.42 14.40 -13.22
N VAL A 89 -10.44 15.05 -12.66
CA VAL A 89 -10.62 15.25 -11.21
C VAL A 89 -12.04 14.88 -10.83
N TRP A 90 -12.17 13.96 -9.87
CA TRP A 90 -13.44 13.67 -9.19
C TRP A 90 -13.42 14.32 -7.81
N GLU A 91 -14.46 15.08 -7.49
CA GLU A 91 -14.61 15.76 -6.22
C GLU A 91 -15.61 15.02 -5.31
N PHE A 92 -15.30 14.94 -4.03
CA PHE A 92 -16.11 14.26 -3.03
C PHE A 92 -16.39 15.15 -1.82
N PRO A 93 -17.41 14.82 -1.00
CA PRO A 93 -17.66 15.55 0.25
C PRO A 93 -16.55 15.37 1.31
N THR A 94 -15.75 14.31 1.20
CA THR A 94 -14.73 13.95 2.19
C THR A 94 -13.47 13.39 1.54
N ALA A 95 -12.38 13.39 2.29
CA ALA A 95 -11.05 12.96 1.83
C ALA A 95 -11.04 11.54 1.24
N VAL A 96 -10.25 11.35 0.19
CA VAL A 96 -9.98 10.04 -0.40
C VAL A 96 -8.80 9.39 0.33
N LYS A 97 -9.05 8.26 0.98
CA LYS A 97 -8.07 7.58 1.84
C LYS A 97 -7.32 6.44 1.19
N ARG A 98 -7.95 5.74 0.25
CA ARG A 98 -7.31 4.64 -0.49
C ARG A 98 -7.84 4.60 -1.91
N VAL A 99 -6.95 4.24 -2.84
CA VAL A 99 -7.28 3.96 -4.23
C VAL A 99 -6.59 2.68 -4.69
N ALA A 100 -7.19 1.98 -5.64
CA ALA A 100 -6.56 0.85 -6.31
C ALA A 100 -7.15 0.66 -7.70
N PHE A 101 -6.30 0.34 -8.69
CA PHE A 101 -6.73 -0.14 -10.00
C PHE A 101 -7.21 -1.59 -9.93
N SER A 102 -8.14 -1.94 -10.80
CA SER A 102 -8.46 -3.32 -11.10
C SER A 102 -7.35 -3.97 -11.91
N ASP A 103 -7.35 -5.31 -11.99
CA ASP A 103 -6.31 -6.07 -12.67
C ASP A 103 -6.32 -5.92 -14.19
N ASP A 104 -7.50 -5.66 -14.73
CA ASP A 104 -7.73 -5.36 -16.14
C ASP A 104 -7.50 -3.89 -16.50
N ASP A 105 -7.15 -3.06 -15.52
CA ASP A 105 -6.97 -1.62 -15.64
C ASP A 105 -8.25 -0.86 -16.10
N GLU A 106 -9.40 -1.51 -16.13
CA GLU A 106 -10.65 -0.89 -16.58
C GLU A 106 -11.37 -0.11 -15.49
N SER A 107 -11.05 -0.39 -14.22
CA SER A 107 -11.75 0.21 -13.09
C SER A 107 -10.80 0.70 -12.00
N VAL A 108 -11.26 1.69 -11.25
CA VAL A 108 -10.59 2.19 -10.04
C VAL A 108 -11.56 2.16 -8.88
N VAL A 109 -11.14 1.57 -7.77
CA VAL A 109 -11.86 1.68 -6.50
C VAL A 109 -11.24 2.79 -5.66
N CYS A 110 -12.08 3.60 -5.02
CA CYS A 110 -11.65 4.54 -4.00
C CYS A 110 -12.49 4.44 -2.73
N ILE A 111 -11.84 4.70 -1.60
CA ILE A 111 -12.48 4.81 -0.28
C ILE A 111 -12.45 6.27 0.15
N THR A 112 -13.63 6.81 0.51
CA THR A 112 -13.76 8.14 1.10
C THR A 112 -14.02 8.05 2.60
N GLU A 113 -13.48 9.02 3.33
CA GLU A 113 -13.53 9.05 4.79
C GLU A 113 -14.96 9.35 5.32
N GLN A 114 -15.31 8.73 6.43
CA GLN A 114 -16.48 9.15 7.21
C GLN A 114 -16.11 10.38 8.05
N ARG A 115 -16.70 11.53 7.72
CA ARG A 115 -16.39 12.80 8.42
C ARG A 115 -17.55 13.80 8.31
N MET A 116 -17.74 14.63 9.33
CA MET A 116 -18.69 15.75 9.36
C MET A 116 -20.13 15.38 8.94
N GLY A 117 -20.61 14.21 9.37
CA GLY A 117 -21.95 13.74 9.03
C GLY A 117 -22.06 13.00 7.68
N HIS A 118 -21.04 13.02 6.85
CA HIS A 118 -20.98 12.22 5.64
C HIS A 118 -20.51 10.80 5.96
N GLN A 119 -21.22 9.80 5.45
CA GLN A 119 -20.82 8.41 5.57
C GLN A 119 -19.61 8.11 4.67
N GLY A 120 -18.70 7.28 5.18
CA GLY A 120 -17.65 6.72 4.34
C GLY A 120 -18.24 5.86 3.24
N ALA A 121 -17.66 5.91 2.05
CA ALA A 121 -18.14 5.15 0.91
C ALA A 121 -17.01 4.49 0.16
N ILE A 122 -17.33 3.33 -0.43
CA ILE A 122 -16.53 2.67 -1.45
C ILE A 122 -17.17 2.99 -2.78
N ARG A 123 -16.39 3.53 -3.70
CA ARG A 123 -16.84 3.88 -5.05
C ARG A 123 -15.98 3.20 -6.08
N VAL A 124 -16.61 2.70 -7.12
CA VAL A 124 -15.93 2.10 -8.27
C VAL A 124 -16.23 2.93 -9.50
N PHE A 125 -15.19 3.43 -10.13
CA PHE A 125 -15.25 4.19 -11.36
C PHE A 125 -14.74 3.32 -12.51
N LYS A 126 -15.44 3.35 -13.63
CA LYS A 126 -14.89 2.82 -14.88
C LYS A 126 -13.96 3.85 -15.49
N ILE A 127 -12.80 3.40 -15.95
CA ILE A 127 -11.78 4.26 -16.56
C ILE A 127 -11.88 4.17 -18.07
N ASN A 128 -12.17 5.30 -18.71
CA ASN A 128 -12.09 5.40 -20.16
C ASN A 128 -10.61 5.50 -20.56
N ARG A 129 -10.13 4.50 -21.28
CA ARG A 129 -8.75 4.42 -21.75
C ARG A 129 -8.56 4.91 -23.19
N ASP A 130 -9.64 5.34 -23.83
CA ASP A 130 -9.60 5.82 -25.20
C ASP A 130 -8.96 7.20 -25.30
N GLY A 131 -8.26 7.45 -26.38
CA GLY A 131 -7.62 8.74 -26.63
C GLY A 131 -6.53 9.08 -25.61
N ASP A 132 -6.60 10.31 -25.09
CA ASP A 132 -5.67 10.81 -24.07
C ASP A 132 -6.14 10.51 -22.61
N GLY A 133 -7.34 9.93 -22.46
CA GLY A 133 -7.93 9.61 -21.16
C GLY A 133 -8.51 10.83 -20.41
N ALA A 134 -8.71 11.97 -21.10
CA ALA A 134 -9.26 13.16 -20.47
C ALA A 134 -10.79 13.13 -20.36
N ASP A 135 -11.48 12.30 -21.15
CA ASP A 135 -12.93 12.11 -21.08
C ASP A 135 -13.27 10.95 -20.16
N GLN A 136 -13.62 11.26 -18.92
CA GLN A 136 -13.93 10.27 -17.89
C GLN A 136 -15.38 10.41 -17.41
N PRO A 137 -16.05 9.29 -17.01
CA PRO A 137 -17.37 9.37 -16.38
C PRO A 137 -17.27 10.14 -15.06
N SER A 138 -18.18 11.10 -14.86
CA SER A 138 -18.23 11.91 -13.64
C SER A 138 -18.77 11.15 -12.43
N GLU A 139 -19.66 10.17 -12.67
CA GLU A 139 -20.31 9.39 -11.62
C GLU A 139 -19.68 8.01 -11.49
N PRO A 140 -19.63 7.45 -10.26
CA PRO A 140 -19.18 6.09 -10.06
C PRO A 140 -20.17 5.09 -10.67
N GLU A 141 -19.68 4.03 -11.26
CA GLU A 141 -20.50 2.92 -11.74
C GLU A 141 -21.20 2.21 -10.56
N HIS A 142 -20.48 2.07 -9.44
CA HIS A 142 -21.01 1.49 -8.21
C HIS A 142 -20.58 2.31 -6.99
N MET A 143 -21.50 2.44 -6.04
CA MET A 143 -21.25 3.09 -4.76
C MET A 143 -22.00 2.38 -3.64
N PHE A 144 -21.33 2.09 -2.54
CA PHE A 144 -21.92 1.49 -1.36
C PHE A 144 -21.21 1.93 -0.07
N HIS A 145 -21.90 1.77 1.05
CA HIS A 145 -21.42 2.20 2.36
C HIS A 145 -21.16 0.99 3.25
N PRO A 146 -19.90 0.77 3.70
CA PRO A 146 -19.61 -0.27 4.67
C PRO A 146 -20.39 -0.06 5.97
N VAL A 147 -21.01 -1.13 6.48
CA VAL A 147 -21.77 -1.07 7.71
C VAL A 147 -20.90 -1.45 8.90
N GLY A 148 -21.03 -0.71 9.99
CA GLY A 148 -20.41 -1.02 11.29
C GLY A 148 -19.02 -0.46 11.50
N SER A 149 -18.16 -0.41 10.51
CA SER A 149 -16.80 0.13 10.65
C SER A 149 -16.33 0.80 9.35
N LYS A 150 -15.51 1.84 9.51
CA LYS A 150 -14.93 2.56 8.38
C LYS A 150 -13.92 1.68 7.65
N ALA A 151 -14.02 1.63 6.33
CA ALA A 151 -12.98 1.02 5.49
C ALA A 151 -11.73 1.91 5.47
N THR A 152 -10.57 1.30 5.59
CA THR A 152 -9.26 1.98 5.60
C THR A 152 -8.41 1.63 4.39
N VAL A 153 -8.51 0.41 3.91
CA VAL A 153 -7.76 -0.13 2.76
C VAL A 153 -8.67 -0.93 1.86
N CYS A 154 -8.36 -0.96 0.56
CA CYS A 154 -9.07 -1.78 -0.42
C CYS A 154 -8.14 -2.31 -1.50
N ALA A 155 -8.55 -3.40 -2.12
CA ALA A 155 -7.95 -3.96 -3.32
C ALA A 155 -8.97 -4.80 -4.09
N PHE A 156 -8.86 -4.87 -5.41
CA PHE A 156 -9.60 -5.83 -6.22
C PHE A 156 -9.05 -7.24 -6.01
N THR A 157 -9.92 -8.24 -5.96
CA THR A 157 -9.51 -9.65 -5.88
C THR A 157 -9.26 -10.23 -7.27
N TYR A 158 -8.92 -11.53 -7.33
CA TYR A 158 -8.85 -12.27 -8.60
C TYR A 158 -10.24 -12.48 -9.25
N THR A 159 -11.32 -12.33 -8.50
CA THR A 159 -12.69 -12.37 -9.02
C THR A 159 -13.11 -10.96 -9.40
N PRO A 160 -13.46 -10.69 -10.68
CA PRO A 160 -13.63 -9.31 -11.20
C PRO A 160 -14.61 -8.44 -10.41
N ASN A 161 -15.64 -9.05 -9.81
CA ASN A 161 -16.70 -8.31 -9.12
C ASN A 161 -16.52 -8.26 -7.60
N LEU A 162 -15.35 -8.64 -7.06
CA LEU A 162 -15.13 -8.67 -5.62
C LEU A 162 -14.02 -7.71 -5.19
N ILE A 163 -14.33 -6.89 -4.19
CA ILE A 163 -13.39 -5.98 -3.52
C ILE A 163 -13.13 -6.48 -2.11
N LEU A 164 -11.85 -6.60 -1.78
CA LEU A 164 -11.36 -6.85 -0.44
C LEU A 164 -11.14 -5.52 0.27
N THR A 165 -11.59 -5.43 1.54
CA THR A 165 -11.42 -4.23 2.36
C THR A 165 -10.93 -4.58 3.75
N GLY A 166 -10.08 -3.72 4.30
CA GLY A 166 -9.74 -3.71 5.73
C GLY A 166 -10.37 -2.51 6.41
N HIS A 167 -10.65 -2.63 7.69
CA HIS A 167 -11.44 -1.66 8.45
C HIS A 167 -10.73 -1.12 9.70
N GLU A 168 -11.22 0.01 10.22
CA GLU A 168 -10.72 0.63 11.45
C GLU A 168 -10.93 -0.27 12.68
N SER A 169 -11.95 -1.11 12.68
CA SER A 169 -12.20 -2.09 13.75
C SER A 169 -11.28 -3.32 13.75
N GLY A 170 -10.41 -3.46 12.74
CA GLY A 170 -9.61 -4.66 12.52
C GLY A 170 -10.31 -5.76 11.72
N LYS A 171 -11.56 -5.56 11.34
CA LYS A 171 -12.32 -6.43 10.45
C LYS A 171 -11.72 -6.41 9.04
N VAL A 172 -11.81 -7.54 8.35
CA VAL A 172 -11.56 -7.68 6.92
C VAL A 172 -12.83 -8.19 6.25
N SER A 173 -13.24 -7.58 5.15
CA SER A 173 -14.49 -7.91 4.45
C SER A 173 -14.29 -8.06 2.95
N LEU A 174 -15.15 -8.87 2.34
CA LEU A 174 -15.26 -9.06 0.90
C LEU A 174 -16.62 -8.52 0.45
N PHE A 175 -16.62 -7.58 -0.46
CA PHE A 175 -17.84 -6.97 -1.02
C PHE A 175 -18.01 -7.38 -2.46
N ASP A 176 -19.24 -7.70 -2.84
CA ASP A 176 -19.65 -7.79 -4.23
C ASP A 176 -19.95 -6.38 -4.76
N ILE A 177 -19.28 -6.01 -5.86
CA ILE A 177 -19.34 -4.65 -6.43
C ILE A 177 -20.75 -4.35 -6.96
N VAL A 178 -21.38 -5.31 -7.63
CA VAL A 178 -22.65 -5.13 -8.33
C VAL A 178 -23.80 -4.97 -7.35
N SER A 179 -23.85 -5.82 -6.33
CA SER A 179 -24.91 -5.75 -5.31
C SER A 179 -24.60 -4.75 -4.19
N GLY A 180 -23.34 -4.35 -4.03
CA GLY A 180 -22.87 -3.51 -2.92
C GLY A 180 -22.96 -4.21 -1.55
N THR A 181 -23.15 -5.54 -1.53
CA THR A 181 -23.32 -6.29 -0.30
C THR A 181 -22.05 -6.96 0.15
N GLU A 182 -21.88 -7.09 1.48
CA GLU A 182 -20.82 -7.86 2.09
C GLU A 182 -21.13 -9.36 1.94
N VAL A 183 -20.28 -10.08 1.17
CA VAL A 183 -20.45 -11.51 0.90
C VAL A 183 -19.70 -12.40 1.87
N ALA A 184 -18.63 -11.91 2.46
CA ALA A 184 -17.86 -12.60 3.50
C ALA A 184 -17.14 -11.60 4.39
N ASN A 185 -16.89 -11.97 5.63
CA ASN A 185 -16.07 -11.18 6.53
C ASN A 185 -15.31 -12.02 7.54
N ASN A 186 -14.29 -11.40 8.15
CA ASN A 186 -13.59 -11.88 9.32
C ASN A 186 -13.52 -10.73 10.35
N GLU A 187 -14.43 -10.76 11.33
CA GLU A 187 -14.55 -9.74 12.39
C GLU A 187 -13.33 -9.71 13.32
N ARG A 188 -12.54 -10.77 13.36
CA ARG A 188 -11.38 -10.95 14.23
C ARG A 188 -10.08 -11.08 13.43
N ALA A 189 -10.07 -10.48 12.23
CA ALA A 189 -8.88 -10.48 11.40
C ALA A 189 -7.73 -9.75 12.11
N HIS A 190 -8.04 -8.65 12.82
CA HIS A 190 -7.14 -7.89 13.69
C HIS A 190 -7.88 -7.35 14.90
N MET A 191 -7.12 -6.86 15.91
CA MET A 191 -7.68 -6.27 17.13
C MET A 191 -7.72 -4.73 17.09
N ASP A 192 -7.18 -4.12 16.04
CA ASP A 192 -7.09 -2.68 15.82
C ASP A 192 -7.05 -2.41 14.31
N THR A 193 -7.02 -1.14 13.94
CA THR A 193 -7.06 -0.64 12.56
C THR A 193 -6.16 -1.40 11.60
N VAL A 194 -6.72 -1.89 10.50
CA VAL A 194 -5.97 -2.40 9.35
C VAL A 194 -5.36 -1.20 8.62
N THR A 195 -4.03 -1.17 8.54
CA THR A 195 -3.27 -0.02 7.99
C THR A 195 -2.87 -0.22 6.54
N ASP A 196 -2.59 -1.45 6.13
CA ASP A 196 -2.20 -1.77 4.77
C ASP A 196 -2.69 -3.16 4.34
N LEU A 197 -2.83 -3.35 3.04
CA LEU A 197 -3.28 -4.59 2.42
C LEU A 197 -2.55 -4.79 1.10
N GLN A 198 -1.92 -5.95 0.95
CA GLN A 198 -1.27 -6.34 -0.29
C GLN A 198 -1.68 -7.76 -0.68
N LEU A 199 -2.13 -7.92 -1.92
CA LEU A 199 -2.40 -9.24 -2.50
C LEU A 199 -1.09 -9.92 -2.96
N SER A 200 -1.09 -11.25 -2.90
CA SER A 200 -0.06 -12.04 -3.58
C SER A 200 -0.15 -11.87 -5.10
N PRO A 201 0.94 -12.13 -5.85
CA PRO A 201 0.90 -12.01 -7.31
C PRO A 201 -0.19 -12.86 -7.99
N ASP A 202 -0.47 -14.03 -7.43
CA ASP A 202 -1.55 -14.93 -7.89
C ASP A 202 -2.91 -14.63 -7.23
N ARG A 203 -2.96 -13.65 -6.29
CA ARG A 203 -4.14 -13.22 -5.55
C ARG A 203 -4.85 -14.32 -4.75
N SER A 204 -4.23 -15.47 -4.56
CA SER A 204 -4.79 -16.57 -3.77
C SER A 204 -4.77 -16.27 -2.27
N TYR A 205 -3.85 -15.45 -1.83
CA TYR A 205 -3.74 -14.96 -0.46
C TYR A 205 -3.37 -13.47 -0.42
N PHE A 206 -3.55 -12.85 0.72
CA PHE A 206 -3.19 -11.45 0.93
C PHE A 206 -2.58 -11.23 2.31
N LEU A 207 -1.78 -10.19 2.41
CA LEU A 207 -1.12 -9.75 3.63
C LEU A 207 -1.79 -8.48 4.13
N THR A 208 -2.06 -8.42 5.43
CA THR A 208 -2.51 -7.20 6.11
C THR A 208 -1.54 -6.79 7.19
N SER A 209 -1.41 -5.50 7.43
CA SER A 209 -0.76 -4.94 8.62
C SER A 209 -1.76 -4.19 9.47
N SER A 210 -1.50 -4.11 10.78
CA SER A 210 -2.39 -3.45 11.72
C SER A 210 -1.65 -2.74 12.84
N LYS A 211 -2.34 -1.77 13.44
CA LYS A 211 -1.90 -1.08 14.65
C LYS A 211 -1.88 -1.99 15.88
N ASP A 212 -2.49 -3.18 15.82
CA ASP A 212 -2.43 -4.22 16.85
C ASP A 212 -1.05 -4.90 16.96
N LYS A 213 -0.04 -4.39 16.23
CA LYS A 213 1.35 -4.89 16.19
C LYS A 213 1.48 -6.23 15.48
N THR A 214 0.51 -6.63 14.70
CA THR A 214 0.57 -7.85 13.90
C THR A 214 0.45 -7.57 12.41
N ALA A 215 1.12 -8.39 11.61
CA ALA A 215 0.78 -8.59 10.22
C ALA A 215 0.24 -10.00 10.05
N ARG A 216 -0.75 -10.18 9.21
CA ARG A 216 -1.41 -11.48 9.03
C ARG A 216 -1.55 -11.83 7.56
N LEU A 217 -1.26 -13.08 7.25
CA LEU A 217 -1.49 -13.66 5.94
C LEU A 217 -2.86 -14.34 5.95
N HIS A 218 -3.68 -14.03 4.96
CA HIS A 218 -5.04 -14.55 4.86
C HIS A 218 -5.25 -15.24 3.53
N ASP A 219 -6.10 -16.25 3.53
CA ASP A 219 -6.66 -16.83 2.31
C ASP A 219 -7.71 -15.89 1.71
N THR A 220 -7.59 -15.56 0.42
CA THR A 220 -8.47 -14.55 -0.22
C THR A 220 -9.91 -15.02 -0.31
N LYS A 221 -10.16 -16.31 -0.47
CA LYS A 221 -11.50 -16.86 -0.67
C LYS A 221 -12.27 -17.00 0.65
N THR A 222 -11.58 -17.42 1.71
CA THR A 222 -12.22 -17.75 3.00
C THR A 222 -11.99 -16.68 4.06
N LEU A 223 -11.13 -15.72 3.83
CA LEU A 223 -10.65 -14.69 4.77
C LEU A 223 -10.05 -15.26 6.07
N ARG A 224 -9.68 -16.54 6.07
CA ARG A 224 -9.07 -17.21 7.24
C ARG A 224 -7.62 -16.77 7.37
N VAL A 225 -7.21 -16.54 8.61
CA VAL A 225 -5.80 -16.29 8.93
C VAL A 225 -5.00 -17.56 8.72
N LEU A 226 -3.98 -17.47 7.87
CA LEU A 226 -3.04 -18.56 7.58
C LEU A 226 -1.80 -18.46 8.46
N LYS A 227 -1.26 -17.24 8.65
CA LYS A 227 -0.03 -16.93 9.37
C LYS A 227 -0.15 -15.61 10.12
N THR A 228 0.59 -15.49 11.23
CA THR A 228 0.62 -14.26 12.05
C THR A 228 2.05 -13.90 12.41
N TYR A 229 2.44 -12.67 12.08
CA TYR A 229 3.76 -12.08 12.39
C TYR A 229 3.58 -11.03 13.47
N THR A 230 4.10 -11.27 14.67
CA THR A 230 3.92 -10.37 15.82
C THR A 230 5.15 -9.53 16.07
N THR A 231 4.97 -8.22 16.08
CA THR A 231 6.04 -7.24 16.29
C THR A 231 5.88 -6.51 17.62
N GLU A 232 6.92 -5.79 18.05
CA GLU A 232 6.87 -5.02 19.30
C GLU A 232 6.19 -3.66 19.13
N THR A 233 6.13 -3.16 17.89
CA THR A 233 5.61 -1.83 17.54
C THR A 233 4.43 -1.94 16.58
N PRO A 234 3.51 -0.95 16.56
CA PRO A 234 2.46 -0.88 15.56
C PRO A 234 3.02 -0.93 14.15
N LEU A 235 2.30 -1.57 13.24
CA LEU A 235 2.65 -1.67 11.83
C LEU A 235 1.82 -0.68 11.01
N ASN A 236 2.49 -0.02 10.04
CA ASN A 236 1.85 0.88 9.10
C ASN A 236 1.77 0.26 7.70
N SER A 237 2.74 -0.58 7.33
CA SER A 237 2.78 -1.22 6.02
C SER A 237 3.43 -2.59 6.09
N ALA A 238 3.03 -3.47 5.18
CA ALA A 238 3.58 -4.81 5.02
C ALA A 238 3.65 -5.17 3.55
N SER A 239 4.73 -5.84 3.14
CA SER A 239 4.94 -6.22 1.74
C SER A 239 5.48 -7.64 1.61
N LEU A 240 5.04 -8.33 0.55
CA LEU A 240 5.48 -9.69 0.21
C LEU A 240 6.73 -9.62 -0.66
N ALA A 241 7.75 -10.39 -0.30
CA ALA A 241 8.90 -10.57 -1.19
C ALA A 241 8.52 -11.51 -2.36
N THR A 242 8.92 -11.14 -3.57
CA THR A 242 8.54 -11.86 -4.80
C THR A 242 9.34 -13.15 -4.96
N ASN A 243 10.67 -13.10 -4.77
CA ASN A 243 11.59 -14.20 -5.10
C ASN A 243 12.04 -15.02 -3.87
N LYS A 244 11.61 -14.66 -2.69
CA LYS A 244 11.97 -15.32 -1.43
C LYS A 244 10.74 -15.48 -0.54
N PRO A 245 10.72 -16.50 0.32
CA PRO A 245 9.62 -16.71 1.25
C PRO A 245 9.70 -15.72 2.44
N TYR A 246 9.76 -14.43 2.14
CA TYR A 246 9.85 -13.39 3.16
C TYR A 246 8.66 -12.43 3.11
N VAL A 247 8.39 -11.86 4.27
CA VAL A 247 7.46 -10.75 4.49
C VAL A 247 8.25 -9.59 5.07
N LEU A 248 8.11 -8.42 4.51
CA LEU A 248 8.72 -7.18 4.97
C LEU A 248 7.68 -6.38 5.75
N LEU A 249 8.03 -5.99 6.97
CA LEU A 249 7.15 -5.24 7.87
C LEU A 249 7.77 -3.91 8.24
N GLY A 250 6.99 -2.83 8.15
CA GLY A 250 7.37 -1.48 8.52
C GLY A 250 6.35 -0.83 9.43
N GLY A 251 6.86 -0.05 10.35
CA GLY A 251 6.05 0.68 11.30
C GLY A 251 6.92 1.43 12.28
N GLY A 252 6.44 1.60 13.47
CA GLY A 252 7.11 2.30 14.56
C GLY A 252 6.11 2.99 15.46
N GLN A 253 6.56 3.46 16.59
CA GLN A 253 5.74 4.22 17.52
C GLN A 253 5.49 5.63 16.96
N GLU A 254 4.27 6.11 17.02
CA GLU A 254 3.92 7.46 16.56
C GLU A 254 4.76 8.54 17.28
N ALA A 255 5.17 9.56 16.54
CA ALA A 255 6.04 10.64 17.03
C ALA A 255 5.47 11.34 18.31
N MET A 256 4.17 11.43 18.44
CA MET A 256 3.53 11.99 19.65
C MET A 256 3.76 11.15 20.92
N GLN A 257 4.01 9.86 20.77
CA GLN A 257 4.29 8.96 21.90
C GLN A 257 5.78 8.85 22.21
N VAL A 258 6.64 9.29 21.29
CA VAL A 258 8.11 9.25 21.43
C VAL A 258 8.62 10.32 22.42
N THR A 259 7.84 11.35 22.74
CA THR A 259 8.23 12.37 23.73
C THR A 259 8.37 11.85 25.17
N THR A 260 7.86 10.66 25.46
CA THR A 260 7.98 9.98 26.76
C THR A 260 9.03 8.87 26.79
N THR A 261 9.55 8.46 25.63
CA THR A 261 10.58 7.42 25.52
C THR A 261 11.82 8.01 24.87
N SER A 262 13.01 7.73 25.39
CA SER A 262 14.27 8.24 24.84
C SER A 262 14.37 7.92 23.33
N LEU A 263 14.81 8.89 22.52
CA LEU A 263 15.09 8.78 21.08
C LEU A 263 15.95 7.55 20.68
N ARG A 264 16.64 6.92 21.63
CA ARG A 264 17.42 5.70 21.44
C ARG A 264 16.58 4.43 21.34
N GLN A 265 15.28 4.46 21.63
CA GLN A 265 14.37 3.30 21.60
C GLN A 265 13.42 3.30 20.39
N GLY A 266 13.49 4.28 19.48
CA GLY A 266 12.75 4.26 18.22
C GLY A 266 13.21 3.10 17.35
N LYS A 267 12.41 2.05 17.26
CA LYS A 267 12.66 0.87 16.42
C LYS A 267 12.08 1.12 15.04
N PHE A 268 12.73 1.99 14.27
CA PHE A 268 12.31 2.38 12.92
C PHE A 268 13.05 1.52 11.89
N GLU A 269 12.75 0.22 11.90
CA GLU A 269 13.46 -0.79 11.13
C GLU A 269 12.49 -1.49 10.19
N THR A 270 12.92 -1.77 8.96
CA THR A 270 12.26 -2.77 8.13
C THR A 270 12.62 -4.14 8.64
N ARG A 271 11.63 -4.93 9.03
CA ARG A 271 11.81 -6.27 9.57
C ARG A 271 11.49 -7.30 8.51
N PHE A 272 12.35 -8.29 8.36
CA PHE A 272 12.19 -9.42 7.47
C PHE A 272 11.76 -10.64 8.27
N TRP A 273 10.64 -11.22 7.88
CA TRP A 273 10.09 -12.42 8.50
C TRP A 273 10.01 -13.55 7.49
N HIS A 274 10.29 -14.78 7.93
CA HIS A 274 10.07 -15.94 7.08
C HIS A 274 8.57 -16.22 6.96
N LYS A 275 8.07 -16.24 5.71
CA LYS A 275 6.63 -16.32 5.41
C LYS A 275 5.95 -17.56 6.01
N VAL A 276 6.62 -18.72 6.03
CA VAL A 276 6.04 -20.00 6.47
C VAL A 276 6.32 -20.26 7.96
N LEU A 277 7.52 -19.96 8.43
CA LEU A 277 7.97 -20.31 9.79
C LEU A 277 7.60 -19.27 10.83
N GLU A 278 7.16 -18.07 10.39
CA GLU A 278 6.77 -16.97 11.30
C GLU A 278 7.93 -16.50 12.21
N GLU A 279 9.17 -16.64 11.73
CA GLU A 279 10.39 -16.22 12.44
C GLU A 279 11.00 -14.98 11.80
N GLU A 280 11.48 -14.05 12.63
CA GLU A 280 12.21 -12.89 12.18
C GLU A 280 13.63 -13.28 11.75
N VAL A 281 13.96 -13.03 10.47
CA VAL A 281 15.25 -13.40 9.88
C VAL A 281 16.25 -12.24 9.82
N GLY A 282 15.76 -11.00 9.93
CA GLY A 282 16.66 -9.85 9.91
C GLY A 282 15.95 -8.50 10.00
N ARG A 283 16.76 -7.45 10.16
CA ARG A 283 16.29 -6.05 10.25
C ARG A 283 17.20 -5.12 9.48
N VAL A 284 16.62 -4.13 8.83
CA VAL A 284 17.36 -3.06 8.15
C VAL A 284 16.97 -1.72 8.77
N LYS A 285 17.99 -1.05 9.33
CA LYS A 285 17.87 0.29 9.92
C LYS A 285 18.13 1.35 8.87
N GLY A 286 17.61 2.55 9.10
CA GLY A 286 17.91 3.68 8.22
C GLY A 286 17.03 4.90 8.42
N HIS A 287 15.76 4.72 8.79
CA HIS A 287 14.83 5.83 9.02
C HIS A 287 15.02 6.47 10.41
N PHE A 288 14.80 7.78 10.47
CA PHE A 288 14.84 8.56 11.72
C PHE A 288 13.43 8.73 12.35
N GLY A 289 12.42 8.13 11.76
CA GLY A 289 11.04 8.10 12.22
C GLY A 289 10.34 6.82 11.80
N PRO A 290 9.05 6.65 12.18
CA PRO A 290 8.24 5.52 11.77
C PRO A 290 8.27 5.31 10.25
N ILE A 291 8.32 4.06 9.84
CA ILE A 291 8.15 3.67 8.44
C ILE A 291 6.66 3.65 8.16
N ASN A 292 6.23 4.45 7.20
CA ASN A 292 4.80 4.57 6.84
C ASN A 292 4.42 3.65 5.69
N THR A 293 5.38 3.32 4.82
CA THR A 293 5.11 2.55 3.62
C THR A 293 6.32 1.73 3.20
N ILE A 294 6.07 0.52 2.71
CA ILE A 294 7.06 -0.39 2.13
C ILE A 294 6.50 -0.95 0.82
N ALA A 295 7.33 -1.01 -0.20
CA ALA A 295 7.02 -1.69 -1.44
C ALA A 295 8.20 -2.57 -1.87
N VAL A 296 7.92 -3.79 -2.30
CA VAL A 296 8.92 -4.68 -2.91
C VAL A 296 8.84 -4.58 -4.41
N HIS A 297 9.99 -4.51 -5.05
CA HIS A 297 10.11 -4.50 -6.51
C HIS A 297 9.49 -5.76 -7.12
N PRO A 298 8.72 -5.67 -8.22
CA PRO A 298 8.06 -6.83 -8.83
C PRO A 298 9.00 -7.98 -9.17
N ALA A 299 10.21 -7.68 -9.67
CA ALA A 299 11.24 -8.69 -9.93
C ALA A 299 12.01 -9.12 -8.67
N GLY A 300 11.69 -8.61 -7.46
CA GLY A 300 12.34 -8.99 -6.21
C GLY A 300 13.81 -8.61 -6.11
N THR A 301 14.26 -7.58 -6.83
CA THR A 301 15.66 -7.12 -6.85
C THR A 301 15.99 -6.11 -5.76
N CYS A 302 14.98 -5.38 -5.31
CA CYS A 302 15.09 -4.36 -4.28
C CYS A 302 13.77 -4.18 -3.54
N TYR A 303 13.78 -3.39 -2.49
CA TYR A 303 12.58 -2.85 -1.86
C TYR A 303 12.76 -1.36 -1.58
N ALA A 304 11.68 -0.62 -1.53
CA ALA A 304 11.64 0.76 -1.15
C ALA A 304 10.91 0.93 0.19
N SER A 305 11.38 1.84 1.02
CA SER A 305 10.73 2.24 2.28
C SER A 305 10.62 3.75 2.37
N GLY A 306 9.50 4.24 2.88
CA GLY A 306 9.22 5.64 3.11
C GLY A 306 8.82 5.89 4.56
N GLY A 307 9.38 6.91 5.15
CA GLY A 307 9.19 7.21 6.57
C GLY A 307 8.63 8.60 6.85
N GLU A 308 8.45 8.85 8.14
CA GLU A 308 8.04 10.16 8.68
C GLU A 308 9.15 11.21 8.45
N ASP A 309 10.37 10.77 8.18
CA ASP A 309 11.53 11.62 7.89
C ASP A 309 11.52 12.25 6.48
N GLY A 310 10.53 11.95 5.65
CA GLY A 310 10.40 12.50 4.29
C GLY A 310 11.32 11.87 3.25
N PHE A 311 12.12 10.87 3.63
CA PHE A 311 13.03 10.20 2.70
C PHE A 311 12.45 8.89 2.19
N VAL A 312 12.61 8.65 0.88
CA VAL A 312 12.48 7.33 0.28
C VAL A 312 13.85 6.67 0.26
N ARG A 313 13.91 5.42 0.68
CA ARG A 313 15.13 4.59 0.65
C ARG A 313 14.90 3.37 -0.21
N VAL A 314 15.69 3.23 -1.26
CA VAL A 314 15.70 2.03 -2.11
C VAL A 314 16.88 1.16 -1.71
N HIS A 315 16.60 -0.06 -1.29
CA HIS A 315 17.57 -1.04 -0.85
C HIS A 315 17.68 -2.15 -1.88
N HIS A 316 18.74 -2.14 -2.68
CA HIS A 316 19.03 -3.25 -3.59
C HIS A 316 19.57 -4.44 -2.81
N PHE A 317 18.99 -5.61 -3.06
CA PHE A 317 19.46 -6.85 -2.48
C PHE A 317 20.81 -7.24 -3.10
N ASP A 318 21.73 -7.71 -2.27
CA ASP A 318 23.04 -8.20 -2.71
C ASP A 318 23.01 -9.71 -3.01
N GLU A 319 24.12 -10.21 -3.57
CA GLU A 319 24.22 -11.64 -3.88
C GLU A 319 24.04 -12.53 -2.64
N SER A 320 24.42 -12.04 -1.46
CA SER A 320 24.27 -12.79 -0.21
C SER A 320 22.81 -13.05 0.11
N TYR A 321 21.92 -12.08 -0.16
CA TYR A 321 20.47 -12.25 -0.03
C TYR A 321 19.95 -13.34 -0.97
N PHE A 322 20.38 -13.34 -2.24
CA PHE A 322 19.90 -14.31 -3.22
C PHE A 322 20.43 -15.72 -2.95
N ARG A 323 21.67 -15.82 -2.45
CA ARG A 323 22.31 -17.10 -2.09
C ARG A 323 21.85 -17.62 -0.74
N ALA A 324 21.37 -16.77 0.16
CA ALA A 324 20.96 -17.17 1.50
C ALA A 324 19.84 -18.22 1.42
N ARG A 325 20.09 -19.37 2.02
CA ARG A 325 19.12 -20.43 2.30
C ARG A 325 18.86 -20.42 3.80
N PRO A 326 17.76 -19.83 4.28
CA PRO A 326 17.60 -19.58 5.73
C PRO A 326 17.58 -20.82 6.59
N TYR A 327 17.44 -22.01 6.00
CA TYR A 327 17.28 -23.27 6.75
C TYR A 327 18.12 -24.44 6.21
N GLY A 328 19.30 -24.17 5.59
CA GLY A 328 20.17 -25.21 5.09
C GLY A 328 19.57 -26.05 3.97
N ASP A 329 20.38 -26.83 3.31
CA ASP A 329 19.90 -27.89 2.43
C ASP A 329 19.28 -28.97 3.32
N LEU A 330 17.96 -28.94 3.50
CA LEU A 330 17.24 -30.17 3.75
C LEU A 330 17.43 -30.97 2.46
N GLU A 331 18.48 -31.79 2.40
CA GLU A 331 18.60 -32.84 1.43
C GLU A 331 17.32 -33.65 1.56
N ILE A 332 16.41 -33.49 0.59
CA ILE A 332 15.38 -34.45 0.36
C ILE A 332 16.15 -35.62 -0.23
N GLU A 333 16.54 -36.57 0.63
CA GLU A 333 16.96 -37.89 0.18
C GLU A 333 15.77 -38.47 -0.58
N ASP A 334 15.97 -38.67 -1.91
CA ASP A 334 15.04 -39.35 -2.80
C ASP A 334 14.78 -40.82 -2.38
#